data_1ba5bcea941d34e877380ee482b00d9a
#
_entry.id   1ba5bcea941d34e877380ee482b00d9a
#
_cell.length_a   1.000
_cell.length_b   1.000
_cell.length_c   1.000
_cell.angle_alpha   90.00
_cell.angle_beta   90.00
_cell.angle_gamma   90.00
#
_symmetry.space_group_name_H-M   'P 1'
#
loop_
_entity.id
_entity.type
_entity.pdbx_description
1 polymer ?
#
loop_
_entity_poly.entity_id
_entity_poly.type
_entity_poly.pdbx_seq_one_letter_code
_entity_poly.pdbx_strand_id
1 'polypeptide(L)'
;MQTLQLKPPPSGAILSLVLSLLFLGLLSEAALRVGQAAQVLPAPNMGVANPELGIKVARLDALAKAKGKIDCIFIGSSAVDADVDPQAMAEAYRARMGDDLTCFNFALAAMPTDAAEVIGKMLIARYHPKILLYGVGPFEFTKEFPDSLYRAPWTLYIAGNFSIEGSLLEHSFLYRYGVGFSGWRDVEQIQMGSKLESTISPFGFNAYKGDAFESPPLPAGMDPQSLHPPRFDGYRAFLDSRLTTGAQIVVFELPTQLDFRVKKDLSGELIYRQKFLEPIMADAESRGALFWRTGQILYEVIPLDHFADWQHLNRRGKDVFSRWLGQQLAQEVQQGKLKVR
;
A
#
# COMPACT_ATOMS: atom_id res chain seq x y z
N MET A 1 12.81 -39.87 -51.59
CA MET A 1 12.56 -38.73 -50.67
C MET A 1 13.28 -37.52 -51.25
N GLN A 2 12.55 -36.59 -51.87
CA GLN A 2 13.10 -35.32 -52.35
C GLN A 2 13.18 -34.38 -51.15
N THR A 3 14.36 -34.03 -50.72
CA THR A 3 14.59 -32.98 -49.72
C THR A 3 14.26 -31.64 -50.36
N LEU A 4 13.15 -31.02 -49.95
CA LEU A 4 12.79 -29.64 -50.27
C LEU A 4 13.89 -28.71 -49.72
N GLN A 5 14.81 -28.29 -50.60
CA GLN A 5 15.72 -27.21 -50.29
C GLN A 5 14.96 -25.89 -50.32
N LEU A 6 14.52 -25.41 -49.14
CA LEU A 6 13.97 -24.06 -48.98
C LEU A 6 15.11 -23.04 -49.25
N LYS A 7 14.99 -22.29 -50.34
CA LYS A 7 15.91 -21.15 -50.61
C LYS A 7 15.74 -20.14 -49.47
N PRO A 8 16.85 -19.63 -48.91
CA PRO A 8 16.77 -18.57 -47.90
C PRO A 8 16.01 -17.36 -48.48
N PRO A 9 15.15 -16.72 -47.66
CA PRO A 9 14.43 -15.54 -48.12
C PRO A 9 15.43 -14.38 -48.44
N PRO A 10 15.12 -13.55 -49.43
CA PRO A 10 15.98 -12.41 -49.80
C PRO A 10 16.11 -11.47 -48.58
N SER A 11 17.29 -10.96 -48.34
CA SER A 11 17.63 -10.11 -47.19
C SER A 11 16.69 -8.90 -47.00
N GLY A 12 16.14 -8.37 -48.11
CA GLY A 12 15.14 -7.31 -48.08
C GLY A 12 13.79 -7.74 -47.48
N ALA A 13 13.38 -8.99 -47.67
CA ALA A 13 12.13 -9.50 -47.09
C ALA A 13 12.24 -9.67 -45.56
N ILE A 14 13.42 -10.07 -45.05
CA ILE A 14 13.67 -10.17 -43.60
C ILE A 14 13.64 -8.78 -42.98
N LEU A 15 14.32 -7.80 -43.60
CA LEU A 15 14.33 -6.43 -43.10
C LEU A 15 12.91 -5.84 -43.08
N SER A 16 12.13 -6.02 -44.17
CA SER A 16 10.75 -5.55 -44.23
C SER A 16 9.87 -6.19 -43.17
N LEU A 17 10.02 -7.48 -42.89
CA LEU A 17 9.27 -8.18 -41.86
C LEU A 17 9.63 -7.60 -40.46
N VAL A 18 10.92 -7.42 -40.17
CA VAL A 18 11.38 -6.85 -38.88
C VAL A 18 10.82 -5.44 -38.69
N LEU A 19 10.91 -4.57 -39.71
CA LEU A 19 10.38 -3.20 -39.65
C LEU A 19 8.85 -3.20 -39.45
N SER A 20 8.12 -4.10 -40.12
CA SER A 20 6.67 -4.23 -39.96
C SER A 20 6.30 -4.67 -38.53
N LEU A 21 7.02 -5.63 -37.96
CA LEU A 21 6.79 -6.09 -36.58
C LEU A 21 7.10 -4.98 -35.57
N LEU A 22 8.17 -4.23 -35.76
CA LEU A 22 8.52 -3.07 -34.91
C LEU A 22 7.42 -2.01 -34.99
N PHE A 23 6.97 -1.68 -36.19
CA PHE A 23 5.90 -0.67 -36.41
C PHE A 23 4.59 -1.12 -35.75
N LEU A 24 4.21 -2.40 -35.90
CA LEU A 24 3.02 -2.96 -35.27
C LEU A 24 3.13 -2.94 -33.72
N GLY A 25 4.32 -3.25 -33.20
CA GLY A 25 4.60 -3.17 -31.76
C GLY A 25 4.45 -1.73 -31.23
N LEU A 26 5.00 -0.74 -31.92
CA LEU A 26 4.86 0.67 -31.55
C LEU A 26 3.42 1.18 -31.63
N LEU A 27 2.67 0.79 -32.63
CA LEU A 27 1.24 1.12 -32.72
C LEU A 27 0.43 0.50 -31.60
N SER A 28 0.68 -0.77 -31.27
CA SER A 28 0.01 -1.45 -30.17
C SER A 28 0.34 -0.80 -28.83
N GLU A 29 1.60 -0.46 -28.58
CA GLU A 29 2.05 0.26 -27.38
C GLU A 29 1.33 1.62 -27.25
N ALA A 30 1.26 2.40 -28.33
CA ALA A 30 0.59 3.70 -28.35
C ALA A 30 -0.93 3.56 -28.10
N ALA A 31 -1.59 2.57 -28.73
CA ALA A 31 -3.01 2.32 -28.54
C ALA A 31 -3.34 1.94 -27.08
N LEU A 32 -2.52 1.07 -26.45
CA LEU A 32 -2.71 0.69 -25.07
C LEU A 32 -2.50 1.87 -24.12
N ARG A 33 -1.51 2.74 -24.35
CA ARG A 33 -1.30 3.96 -23.57
C ARG A 33 -2.49 4.91 -23.66
N VAL A 34 -3.00 5.14 -24.86
CA VAL A 34 -4.18 5.99 -25.07
C VAL A 34 -5.42 5.39 -24.41
N GLY A 35 -5.65 4.08 -24.58
CA GLY A 35 -6.79 3.39 -23.99
C GLY A 35 -6.78 3.43 -22.46
N GLN A 36 -5.62 3.28 -21.84
CA GLN A 36 -5.49 3.40 -20.38
C GLN A 36 -5.66 4.84 -19.90
N ALA A 37 -5.07 5.80 -20.62
CA ALA A 37 -5.21 7.23 -20.29
C ALA A 37 -6.66 7.71 -20.43
N ALA A 38 -7.42 7.15 -21.37
CA ALA A 38 -8.85 7.39 -21.56
C ALA A 38 -9.74 6.57 -20.59
N GLN A 39 -9.16 5.75 -19.73
CA GLN A 39 -9.87 4.87 -18.79
C GLN A 39 -10.85 3.86 -19.46
N VAL A 40 -10.62 3.54 -20.73
CA VAL A 40 -11.38 2.51 -21.44
C VAL A 40 -10.76 1.11 -21.30
N LEU A 41 -9.53 1.04 -20.78
CA LEU A 41 -8.86 -0.20 -20.41
C LEU A 41 -8.73 -0.30 -18.89
N PRO A 42 -8.87 -1.50 -18.31
CA PRO A 42 -8.65 -1.71 -16.87
C PRO A 42 -7.19 -1.41 -16.52
N ALA A 43 -6.93 -1.18 -15.23
CA ALA A 43 -5.57 -1.05 -14.73
C ALA A 43 -4.74 -2.31 -15.08
N PRO A 44 -3.53 -2.16 -15.63
CA PRO A 44 -2.72 -3.31 -16.02
C PRO A 44 -2.23 -4.07 -14.78
N ASN A 45 -2.09 -5.38 -14.90
CA ASN A 45 -1.44 -6.17 -13.87
C ASN A 45 0.07 -5.82 -13.81
N MET A 46 0.56 -5.51 -12.62
CA MET A 46 1.97 -5.16 -12.38
C MET A 46 2.83 -6.39 -12.03
N GLY A 47 2.39 -7.60 -12.40
CA GLY A 47 3.10 -8.85 -12.10
C GLY A 47 2.95 -9.30 -10.64
N VAL A 48 1.94 -8.80 -9.94
CA VAL A 48 1.64 -9.16 -8.55
C VAL A 48 0.36 -9.97 -8.51
N ALA A 49 0.32 -10.97 -7.65
CA ALA A 49 -0.89 -11.78 -7.44
C ALA A 49 -2.08 -10.95 -6.88
N ASN A 50 -1.78 -9.82 -6.22
CA ASN A 50 -2.80 -8.93 -5.68
C ASN A 50 -3.13 -7.79 -6.68
N PRO A 51 -4.35 -7.74 -7.25
CA PRO A 51 -4.75 -6.69 -8.22
C PRO A 51 -4.81 -5.29 -7.58
N GLU A 52 -4.91 -5.20 -6.26
CA GLU A 52 -5.00 -3.94 -5.52
C GLU A 52 -3.79 -3.02 -5.76
N LEU A 53 -2.59 -3.60 -5.87
CA LEU A 53 -1.37 -2.84 -6.14
C LEU A 53 -1.48 -2.04 -7.44
N GLY A 54 -1.90 -2.69 -8.53
CA GLY A 54 -2.05 -2.05 -9.84
C GLY A 54 -3.08 -0.91 -9.82
N ILE A 55 -4.21 -1.15 -9.17
CA ILE A 55 -5.29 -0.16 -9.03
C ILE A 55 -4.79 1.06 -8.25
N LYS A 56 -4.11 0.85 -7.11
CA LYS A 56 -3.60 1.94 -6.27
C LYS A 56 -2.49 2.74 -6.96
N VAL A 57 -1.60 2.07 -7.70
CA VAL A 57 -0.60 2.77 -8.52
C VAL A 57 -1.27 3.66 -9.57
N ALA A 58 -2.25 3.13 -10.32
CA ALA A 58 -2.95 3.91 -11.34
C ALA A 58 -3.67 5.14 -10.75
N ARG A 59 -4.32 4.98 -9.58
CA ARG A 59 -4.98 6.09 -8.88
C ARG A 59 -4.01 7.12 -8.33
N LEU A 60 -2.90 6.67 -7.75
CA LEU A 60 -1.87 7.56 -7.22
C LEU A 60 -1.15 8.33 -8.35
N ASP A 61 -0.88 7.68 -9.49
CA ASP A 61 -0.36 8.36 -10.70
C ASP A 61 -1.34 9.43 -11.18
N ALA A 62 -2.63 9.13 -11.22
CA ALA A 62 -3.66 10.11 -11.61
C ALA A 62 -3.74 11.28 -10.63
N LEU A 63 -3.70 11.01 -9.31
CA LEU A 63 -3.71 12.03 -8.27
C LEU A 63 -2.46 12.92 -8.34
N ALA A 64 -1.28 12.30 -8.47
CA ALA A 64 0.00 13.02 -8.60
C ALA A 64 0.01 13.93 -9.82
N LYS A 65 -0.51 13.46 -10.97
CA LYS A 65 -0.67 14.26 -12.18
C LYS A 65 -1.63 15.44 -11.98
N ALA A 66 -2.76 15.20 -11.31
CA ALA A 66 -3.79 16.23 -11.09
C ALA A 66 -3.36 17.29 -10.07
N LYS A 67 -2.62 16.91 -9.04
CA LYS A 67 -2.22 17.81 -7.94
C LYS A 67 -0.81 18.35 -8.05
N GLY A 68 0.04 17.77 -8.92
CA GLY A 68 1.44 18.14 -9.10
C GLY A 68 2.37 17.69 -7.96
N LYS A 69 1.83 17.27 -6.81
CA LYS A 69 2.59 16.79 -5.66
C LYS A 69 1.76 15.85 -4.80
N ILE A 70 2.45 14.99 -4.06
CA ILE A 70 1.88 14.17 -2.99
C ILE A 70 2.63 14.54 -1.70
N ASP A 71 1.90 15.07 -0.71
CA ASP A 71 2.51 15.49 0.54
C ASP A 71 2.72 14.31 1.49
N CYS A 72 1.75 13.40 1.58
CA CYS A 72 1.85 12.21 2.41
C CYS A 72 1.25 10.95 1.78
N ILE A 73 1.82 9.80 2.13
CA ILE A 73 1.31 8.49 1.73
C ILE A 73 1.19 7.60 2.96
N PHE A 74 0.01 6.99 3.13
CA PHE A 74 -0.19 5.95 4.13
C PHE A 74 0.21 4.60 3.56
N ILE A 75 0.85 3.79 4.37
CA ILE A 75 1.18 2.39 4.10
C ILE A 75 0.77 1.52 5.30
N GLY A 76 0.51 0.25 5.05
CA GLY A 76 0.08 -0.71 6.06
C GLY A 76 -0.74 -1.84 5.45
N SER A 77 -1.36 -2.63 6.30
CA SER A 77 -2.23 -3.74 5.92
C SER A 77 -3.67 -3.31 5.63
N SER A 78 -4.58 -4.27 5.59
CA SER A 78 -6.01 -4.04 5.39
C SER A 78 -6.64 -3.12 6.44
N ALA A 79 -6.09 -3.07 7.65
CA ALA A 79 -6.58 -2.15 8.67
C ALA A 79 -6.30 -0.69 8.28
N VAL A 80 -5.10 -0.36 7.80
CA VAL A 80 -4.83 0.98 7.26
C VAL A 80 -5.68 1.27 6.02
N ASP A 81 -5.82 0.27 5.13
CA ASP A 81 -6.61 0.40 3.91
C ASP A 81 -8.06 0.76 4.19
N ALA A 82 -8.67 0.11 5.19
CA ALA A 82 -10.07 0.33 5.55
C ALA A 82 -10.29 1.49 6.54
N ASP A 83 -9.32 1.75 7.44
CA ASP A 83 -9.51 2.60 8.62
C ASP A 83 -9.04 4.05 8.41
N VAL A 84 -8.26 4.31 7.35
CA VAL A 84 -7.71 5.64 7.11
C VAL A 84 -8.29 6.27 5.85
N ASP A 85 -9.05 7.34 6.03
CA ASP A 85 -9.53 8.21 4.96
C ASP A 85 -8.61 9.45 4.84
N PRO A 86 -7.80 9.54 3.76
CA PRO A 86 -6.90 10.67 3.57
C PRO A 86 -7.61 12.03 3.43
N GLN A 87 -8.86 12.04 2.97
CA GLN A 87 -9.63 13.27 2.83
C GLN A 87 -10.08 13.80 4.19
N ALA A 88 -10.66 12.95 5.05
CA ALA A 88 -11.05 13.33 6.40
C ALA A 88 -9.84 13.79 7.23
N MET A 89 -8.68 13.15 7.04
CA MET A 89 -7.41 13.57 7.64
C MET A 89 -6.99 14.97 7.14
N ALA A 90 -6.98 15.18 5.81
CA ALA A 90 -6.57 16.46 5.22
C ALA A 90 -7.50 17.61 5.62
N GLU A 91 -8.81 17.36 5.74
CA GLU A 91 -9.79 18.33 6.27
C GLU A 91 -9.47 18.74 7.71
N ALA A 92 -9.21 17.77 8.58
CA ALA A 92 -8.86 18.04 9.97
C ALA A 92 -7.53 18.79 10.12
N TYR A 93 -6.54 18.46 9.29
CA TYR A 93 -5.29 19.20 9.21
C TYR A 93 -5.53 20.66 8.77
N ARG A 94 -6.27 20.84 7.65
CA ARG A 94 -6.59 22.17 7.12
C ARG A 94 -7.35 23.05 8.13
N ALA A 95 -8.26 22.46 8.88
CA ALA A 95 -9.00 23.18 9.92
C ALA A 95 -8.07 23.79 11.00
N ARG A 96 -6.89 23.20 11.24
CA ARG A 96 -5.91 23.69 12.23
C ARG A 96 -4.82 24.57 11.62
N MET A 97 -4.38 24.24 10.40
CA MET A 97 -3.19 24.86 9.79
C MET A 97 -3.55 25.90 8.72
N GLY A 98 -4.78 25.87 8.18
CA GLY A 98 -5.19 26.70 7.05
C GLY A 98 -4.69 26.21 5.69
N ASP A 99 -3.86 25.19 5.65
CA ASP A 99 -3.17 24.69 4.46
C ASP A 99 -3.76 23.38 3.97
N ASP A 100 -3.75 23.18 2.65
CA ASP A 100 -4.20 21.94 2.03
C ASP A 100 -3.08 20.89 2.01
N LEU A 101 -3.47 19.64 2.27
CA LEU A 101 -2.64 18.45 2.10
C LEU A 101 -3.16 17.57 0.98
N THR A 102 -2.25 17.00 0.21
CA THR A 102 -2.55 15.93 -0.74
C THR A 102 -1.98 14.61 -0.20
N CYS A 103 -2.85 13.79 0.37
CA CYS A 103 -2.48 12.49 0.93
C CYS A 103 -3.15 11.35 0.17
N PHE A 104 -2.52 10.19 0.17
CA PHE A 104 -3.02 8.97 -0.48
C PHE A 104 -2.86 7.75 0.43
N ASN A 105 -3.85 6.87 0.45
CA ASN A 105 -3.78 5.61 1.17
C ASN A 105 -3.31 4.49 0.23
N PHE A 106 -2.03 4.13 0.36
CA PHE A 106 -1.40 3.05 -0.40
C PHE A 106 -1.26 1.75 0.41
N ALA A 107 -2.02 1.61 1.49
CA ALA A 107 -2.04 0.35 2.23
C ALA A 107 -2.61 -0.78 1.36
N LEU A 108 -2.15 -2.00 1.58
CA LEU A 108 -2.51 -3.17 0.78
C LEU A 108 -2.95 -4.30 1.71
N ALA A 109 -4.04 -4.99 1.34
CA ALA A 109 -4.55 -6.09 2.14
C ALA A 109 -3.45 -7.15 2.42
N ALA A 110 -3.35 -7.58 3.68
CA ALA A 110 -2.38 -8.58 4.13
C ALA A 110 -0.90 -8.23 3.87
N MET A 111 -0.55 -6.94 3.86
CA MET A 111 0.84 -6.50 3.66
C MET A 111 1.68 -6.74 4.92
N PRO A 112 2.70 -7.61 4.86
CA PRO A 112 3.61 -7.83 5.97
C PRO A 112 4.69 -6.73 6.06
N THR A 113 5.38 -6.67 7.19
CA THR A 113 6.36 -5.60 7.46
C THR A 113 7.56 -5.57 6.51
N ASP A 114 8.02 -6.72 6.04
CA ASP A 114 9.12 -6.80 5.07
C ASP A 114 8.71 -6.37 3.65
N ALA A 115 7.42 -6.50 3.28
CA ALA A 115 6.90 -5.88 2.08
C ALA A 115 6.85 -4.36 2.19
N ALA A 116 6.64 -3.81 3.40
CA ALA A 116 6.62 -2.38 3.63
C ALA A 116 7.94 -1.69 3.25
N GLU A 117 9.08 -2.35 3.43
CA GLU A 117 10.38 -1.85 2.98
C GLU A 117 10.41 -1.61 1.46
N VAL A 118 10.01 -2.62 0.68
CA VAL A 118 10.02 -2.55 -0.78
C VAL A 118 9.00 -1.53 -1.30
N ILE A 119 7.77 -1.59 -0.78
CA ILE A 119 6.69 -0.67 -1.16
C ILE A 119 7.05 0.77 -0.76
N GLY A 120 7.57 0.99 0.46
CA GLY A 120 8.01 2.31 0.92
C GLY A 120 9.10 2.91 0.03
N LYS A 121 10.13 2.14 -0.31
CA LYS A 121 11.18 2.57 -1.24
C LYS A 121 10.63 2.91 -2.63
N MET A 122 9.74 2.08 -3.16
CA MET A 122 9.06 2.31 -4.42
C MET A 122 8.26 3.63 -4.40
N LEU A 123 7.46 3.86 -3.37
CA LEU A 123 6.65 5.06 -3.23
C LEU A 123 7.50 6.33 -3.11
N ILE A 124 8.58 6.27 -2.33
CA ILE A 124 9.51 7.39 -2.20
C ILE A 124 10.19 7.68 -3.53
N ALA A 125 10.72 6.66 -4.22
CA ALA A 125 11.43 6.84 -5.47
C ALA A 125 10.54 7.41 -6.60
N ARG A 126 9.26 7.04 -6.61
CA ARG A 126 8.34 7.44 -7.69
C ARG A 126 7.59 8.74 -7.42
N TYR A 127 7.16 8.98 -6.19
CA TYR A 127 6.25 10.08 -5.86
C TYR A 127 6.85 11.16 -4.96
N HIS A 128 8.02 10.90 -4.37
CA HIS A 128 8.75 11.83 -3.50
C HIS A 128 7.88 12.47 -2.40
N PRO A 129 7.07 11.68 -1.66
CA PRO A 129 6.25 12.24 -0.60
C PRO A 129 7.13 12.85 0.49
N LYS A 130 6.62 13.90 1.16
CA LYS A 130 7.32 14.50 2.31
C LYS A 130 7.26 13.59 3.52
N ILE A 131 6.15 12.89 3.70
CA ILE A 131 5.88 12.05 4.86
C ILE A 131 5.33 10.70 4.41
N LEU A 132 5.88 9.61 4.95
CA LEU A 132 5.25 8.30 4.96
C LEU A 132 4.64 8.05 6.34
N LEU A 133 3.36 7.67 6.37
CA LEU A 133 2.64 7.28 7.56
C LEU A 133 2.42 5.77 7.54
N TYR A 134 3.10 5.05 8.41
CA TYR A 134 3.02 3.60 8.48
C TYR A 134 2.17 3.16 9.67
N GLY A 135 0.98 2.62 9.38
CA GLY A 135 0.13 2.03 10.40
C GLY A 135 0.54 0.60 10.70
N VAL A 136 0.71 0.28 11.98
CA VAL A 136 1.16 -1.01 12.45
C VAL A 136 0.26 -1.59 13.53
N GLY A 137 -0.04 -2.87 13.42
CA GLY A 137 -0.69 -3.67 14.43
C GLY A 137 0.08 -4.99 14.63
N PRO A 138 -0.26 -5.80 15.63
CA PRO A 138 0.45 -7.06 15.88
C PRO A 138 0.32 -8.07 14.74
N PHE A 139 -0.74 -7.96 13.95
CA PHE A 139 -1.04 -8.92 12.90
C PHE A 139 0.00 -8.91 11.76
N GLU A 140 0.54 -7.74 11.41
CA GLU A 140 1.59 -7.60 10.39
C GLU A 140 2.92 -8.26 10.79
N PHE A 141 3.07 -8.57 12.06
CA PHE A 141 4.28 -9.20 12.62
C PHE A 141 4.15 -10.72 12.80
N THR A 142 3.05 -11.34 12.34
CA THR A 142 2.86 -12.78 12.40
C THR A 142 3.43 -13.50 11.18
N LYS A 143 3.54 -14.83 11.25
CA LYS A 143 4.07 -15.68 10.16
C LYS A 143 3.12 -15.85 8.96
N GLU A 144 1.85 -15.53 9.13
CA GLU A 144 0.77 -15.99 8.25
C GLU A 144 0.74 -15.36 6.86
N PHE A 145 1.52 -14.30 6.61
CA PHE A 145 1.49 -13.61 5.33
C PHE A 145 2.64 -14.02 4.41
N PRO A 146 2.36 -14.47 3.17
CA PRO A 146 3.40 -14.78 2.21
C PRO A 146 4.03 -13.49 1.67
N ASP A 147 5.34 -13.33 1.84
CA ASP A 147 6.12 -12.16 1.40
C ASP A 147 6.10 -11.97 -0.12
N SER A 148 5.91 -13.06 -0.87
CA SER A 148 5.93 -13.07 -2.33
C SER A 148 4.82 -12.22 -2.97
N LEU A 149 3.72 -11.93 -2.24
CA LEU A 149 2.59 -11.18 -2.78
C LEU A 149 2.96 -9.75 -3.21
N TYR A 150 3.97 -9.14 -2.60
CA TYR A 150 4.32 -7.73 -2.81
C TYR A 150 5.74 -7.53 -3.34
N ARG A 151 6.55 -8.60 -3.42
CA ARG A 151 7.90 -8.58 -3.99
C ARG A 151 7.86 -8.92 -5.48
N ALA A 152 7.05 -8.18 -6.22
CA ALA A 152 6.99 -8.34 -7.67
C ALA A 152 8.23 -7.74 -8.35
N PRO A 153 8.62 -8.24 -9.54
CA PRO A 153 9.73 -7.68 -10.31
C PRO A 153 9.62 -6.17 -10.52
N TRP A 154 8.41 -5.65 -10.71
CA TRP A 154 8.17 -4.23 -10.89
C TRP A 154 8.43 -3.42 -9.62
N THR A 155 7.90 -3.85 -8.46
CA THR A 155 8.10 -3.15 -7.18
C THR A 155 9.57 -3.13 -6.79
N LEU A 156 10.28 -4.24 -6.98
CA LEU A 156 11.71 -4.33 -6.75
C LEU A 156 12.50 -3.42 -7.69
N TYR A 157 12.12 -3.35 -8.97
CA TYR A 157 12.78 -2.49 -9.95
C TYR A 157 12.67 -1.01 -9.56
N ILE A 158 11.47 -0.53 -9.25
CA ILE A 158 11.27 0.86 -8.81
C ILE A 158 11.98 1.14 -7.48
N ALA A 159 12.05 0.16 -6.59
CA ALA A 159 12.81 0.26 -5.34
C ALA A 159 14.35 0.24 -5.53
N GLY A 160 14.84 0.18 -6.77
CA GLY A 160 16.26 0.26 -7.12
C GLY A 160 16.94 -1.08 -7.42
N ASN A 161 16.20 -2.20 -7.42
CA ASN A 161 16.73 -3.53 -7.76
C ASN A 161 16.52 -3.82 -9.25
N PHE A 162 17.56 -3.66 -10.05
CA PHE A 162 17.45 -3.85 -11.50
C PHE A 162 17.02 -5.28 -11.86
N SER A 163 16.00 -5.35 -12.73
CA SER A 163 15.62 -6.56 -13.46
C SER A 163 15.08 -6.20 -14.84
N ILE A 164 15.31 -7.06 -15.84
CA ILE A 164 14.77 -6.86 -17.20
C ILE A 164 13.25 -6.87 -17.16
N GLU A 165 12.66 -7.82 -16.44
CA GLU A 165 11.21 -7.93 -16.29
C GLU A 165 10.61 -6.69 -15.62
N GLY A 166 11.19 -6.22 -14.52
CA GLY A 166 10.77 -5.00 -13.85
C GLY A 166 10.84 -3.78 -14.76
N SER A 167 11.92 -3.67 -15.55
CA SER A 167 12.06 -2.61 -16.55
C SER A 167 10.99 -2.68 -17.66
N LEU A 168 10.68 -3.86 -18.16
CA LEU A 168 9.62 -4.06 -19.14
C LEU A 168 8.24 -3.71 -18.56
N LEU A 169 7.97 -4.12 -17.32
CA LEU A 169 6.76 -3.76 -16.60
C LEU A 169 6.65 -2.23 -16.38
N GLU A 170 7.74 -1.50 -16.18
CA GLU A 170 7.70 -0.06 -16.03
C GLU A 170 7.50 0.67 -17.37
N HIS A 171 8.15 0.22 -18.44
CA HIS A 171 8.25 1.03 -19.66
C HIS A 171 7.37 0.55 -20.81
N SER A 172 6.85 -0.68 -20.80
CA SER A 172 6.03 -1.25 -21.88
C SER A 172 4.62 -1.60 -21.44
N PHE A 173 3.64 -0.90 -21.95
CA PHE A 173 2.23 -1.23 -21.76
C PHE A 173 1.86 -2.55 -22.47
N LEU A 174 2.46 -2.80 -23.61
CA LEU A 174 2.27 -4.08 -24.32
C LEU A 174 2.70 -5.26 -23.46
N TYR A 175 3.85 -5.14 -22.76
CA TYR A 175 4.30 -6.17 -21.84
C TYR A 175 3.37 -6.30 -20.63
N ARG A 176 2.98 -5.19 -19.99
CA ARG A 176 2.07 -5.18 -18.84
C ARG A 176 0.75 -5.88 -19.14
N TYR A 177 0.11 -5.54 -20.27
CA TYR A 177 -1.14 -6.16 -20.68
C TYR A 177 -0.93 -7.60 -21.16
N GLY A 178 0.21 -7.92 -21.78
CA GLY A 178 0.58 -9.28 -22.17
C GLY A 178 0.73 -10.22 -20.97
N VAL A 179 1.41 -9.79 -19.92
CA VAL A 179 1.52 -10.53 -18.65
C VAL A 179 0.14 -10.64 -17.96
N GLY A 180 -0.62 -9.55 -17.94
CA GLY A 180 -1.99 -9.53 -17.41
C GLY A 180 -2.93 -10.46 -18.17
N PHE A 181 -2.73 -10.59 -19.49
CA PHE A 181 -3.58 -11.47 -20.32
C PHE A 181 -3.42 -12.96 -19.96
N SER A 182 -2.26 -13.38 -19.47
CA SER A 182 -2.08 -14.72 -18.91
C SER A 182 -2.89 -14.94 -17.62
N GLY A 183 -3.06 -13.90 -16.82
CA GLY A 183 -3.91 -13.87 -15.62
C GLY A 183 -5.40 -13.65 -15.91
N TRP A 184 -5.77 -13.09 -17.06
CA TRP A 184 -7.18 -12.89 -17.45
C TRP A 184 -7.95 -14.20 -17.71
N ARG A 185 -7.26 -15.33 -17.73
CA ARG A 185 -7.90 -16.65 -17.72
C ARG A 185 -8.50 -17.01 -16.37
N ASP A 186 -8.11 -16.31 -15.32
CA ASP A 186 -8.67 -16.49 -13.99
C ASP A 186 -9.84 -15.52 -13.77
N VAL A 187 -11.06 -16.03 -13.97
CA VAL A 187 -12.32 -15.28 -13.84
C VAL A 187 -12.47 -14.71 -12.42
N GLU A 188 -11.96 -15.40 -11.40
CA GLU A 188 -12.02 -14.94 -10.00
C GLU A 188 -11.16 -13.70 -9.79
N GLN A 189 -9.95 -13.66 -10.37
CA GLN A 189 -9.08 -12.47 -10.28
C GLN A 189 -9.66 -11.26 -11.01
N ILE A 190 -10.30 -11.47 -12.16
CA ILE A 190 -10.99 -10.39 -12.89
C ILE A 190 -12.16 -9.84 -12.08
N GLN A 191 -12.98 -10.72 -11.50
CA GLN A 191 -14.11 -10.30 -10.67
C GLN A 191 -13.63 -9.59 -9.39
N MET A 192 -12.59 -10.10 -8.75
CA MET A 192 -11.96 -9.44 -7.59
C MET A 192 -11.41 -8.06 -7.96
N GLY A 193 -10.70 -7.95 -9.07
CA GLY A 193 -10.17 -6.68 -9.56
C GLY A 193 -11.28 -5.66 -9.83
N SER A 194 -12.35 -6.05 -10.51
CA SER A 194 -13.50 -5.18 -10.79
C SER A 194 -14.22 -4.72 -9.50
N LYS A 195 -14.38 -5.62 -8.54
CA LYS A 195 -14.96 -5.28 -7.23
C LYS A 195 -14.07 -4.30 -6.48
N LEU A 196 -12.77 -4.55 -6.39
CA LEU A 196 -11.81 -3.66 -5.74
C LEU A 196 -11.78 -2.29 -6.41
N GLU A 197 -11.80 -2.24 -7.74
CA GLU A 197 -11.80 -0.98 -8.49
C GLU A 197 -13.02 -0.12 -8.16
N SER A 198 -14.18 -0.74 -7.89
CA SER A 198 -15.39 -0.01 -7.48
C SER A 198 -15.38 0.45 -6.02
N THR A 199 -14.62 -0.21 -5.14
CA THR A 199 -14.59 0.08 -3.69
C THR A 199 -13.45 1.00 -3.27
N ILE A 200 -12.32 1.00 -4.01
CA ILE A 200 -11.19 1.87 -3.72
C ILE A 200 -11.51 3.30 -4.15
N SER A 201 -11.36 4.26 -3.26
CA SER A 201 -11.60 5.69 -3.55
C SER A 201 -10.51 6.29 -4.45
N PRO A 202 -10.73 7.49 -5.05
CA PRO A 202 -9.68 8.22 -5.77
C PRO A 202 -8.45 8.55 -4.92
N PHE A 203 -8.59 8.53 -3.58
CA PHE A 203 -7.51 8.76 -2.62
C PHE A 203 -6.95 7.45 -2.04
N GLY A 204 -7.29 6.30 -2.63
CA GLY A 204 -6.70 5.01 -2.38
C GLY A 204 -7.29 4.20 -1.23
N PHE A 205 -8.12 4.75 -0.36
CA PHE A 205 -8.70 3.99 0.75
C PHE A 205 -9.87 3.11 0.27
N ASN A 206 -10.08 1.98 0.94
CA ASN A 206 -11.14 1.04 0.63
C ASN A 206 -12.35 1.24 1.56
N ALA A 207 -13.50 1.54 0.95
CA ALA A 207 -14.74 1.85 1.69
C ALA A 207 -15.64 0.63 1.96
N TYR A 208 -15.13 -0.60 1.80
CA TYR A 208 -15.96 -1.81 1.86
C TYR A 208 -16.52 -2.17 3.25
N LYS A 209 -15.95 -1.62 4.30
CA LYS A 209 -16.46 -1.81 5.67
C LYS A 209 -17.58 -0.81 5.92
N GLY A 210 -18.83 -1.28 5.87
CA GLY A 210 -20.03 -0.47 6.10
C GLY A 210 -20.22 -0.04 7.56
N ASP A 211 -21.46 0.26 7.95
CA ASP A 211 -21.82 0.67 9.30
C ASP A 211 -22.11 -0.51 10.24
N ALA A 212 -22.18 -1.74 9.71
CA ALA A 212 -22.50 -2.92 10.49
C ALA A 212 -21.33 -3.32 11.39
N PHE A 213 -21.63 -3.52 12.66
CA PHE A 213 -20.76 -4.25 13.58
C PHE A 213 -21.00 -5.74 13.34
N GLU A 214 -20.07 -6.40 12.67
CA GLU A 214 -20.00 -7.84 12.67
C GLU A 214 -18.99 -8.22 13.75
N SER A 215 -19.46 -8.85 14.82
CA SER A 215 -18.58 -9.46 15.83
C SER A 215 -18.26 -10.89 15.40
N PRO A 216 -17.29 -11.12 14.53
CA PRO A 216 -16.79 -12.48 14.33
C PRO A 216 -16.22 -12.95 15.66
N PRO A 217 -16.22 -14.27 15.92
CA PRO A 217 -15.56 -14.80 17.10
C PRO A 217 -14.12 -14.27 17.09
N LEU A 218 -13.75 -13.59 18.18
CA LEU A 218 -12.39 -13.07 18.36
C LEU A 218 -11.41 -14.21 18.07
N PRO A 219 -10.48 -14.04 17.14
CA PRO A 219 -9.37 -14.97 17.07
C PRO A 219 -8.76 -15.02 18.46
N ALA A 220 -8.18 -16.15 18.83
CA ALA A 220 -7.76 -16.46 20.20
C ALA A 220 -6.69 -15.50 20.75
N GLY A 221 -6.90 -14.19 20.71
CA GLY A 221 -6.08 -13.09 21.20
C GLY A 221 -4.67 -13.09 20.61
N MET A 222 -3.94 -12.02 20.80
CA MET A 222 -2.54 -11.98 20.41
C MET A 222 -1.76 -13.04 21.19
N ASP A 223 -1.34 -14.10 20.51
CA ASP A 223 -0.36 -15.02 21.04
C ASP A 223 1.04 -14.43 20.79
N PRO A 224 1.82 -14.09 21.85
CA PRO A 224 3.18 -13.58 21.68
C PRO A 224 4.10 -14.56 20.94
N GLN A 225 3.76 -15.86 20.94
CA GLN A 225 4.50 -16.89 20.19
C GLN A 225 4.22 -16.82 18.68
N SER A 226 3.13 -16.18 18.27
CA SER A 226 2.83 -15.94 16.85
C SER A 226 3.68 -14.84 16.24
N LEU A 227 4.25 -13.94 17.05
CA LEU A 227 5.14 -12.89 16.56
C LEU A 227 6.42 -13.49 16.00
N HIS A 228 6.76 -13.10 14.78
CA HIS A 228 7.88 -13.65 14.03
C HIS A 228 9.05 -12.68 14.02
N PRO A 229 10.22 -12.99 14.64
CA PRO A 229 11.35 -12.08 14.72
C PRO A 229 11.79 -11.47 13.38
N PRO A 230 11.86 -12.20 12.25
CA PRO A 230 12.18 -11.59 10.95
C PRO A 230 11.24 -10.46 10.51
N ARG A 231 10.00 -10.42 11.00
CA ARG A 231 9.08 -9.30 10.71
C ARG A 231 9.52 -8.00 11.35
N PHE A 232 10.15 -8.07 12.51
CA PHE A 232 10.78 -6.90 13.14
C PHE A 232 11.98 -6.42 12.34
N ASP A 233 12.74 -7.32 11.71
CA ASP A 233 13.84 -6.94 10.83
C ASP A 233 13.33 -6.22 9.57
N GLY A 234 12.24 -6.70 8.96
CA GLY A 234 11.55 -6.02 7.86
C GLY A 234 11.07 -4.62 8.25
N TYR A 235 10.49 -4.48 9.43
CA TYR A 235 10.08 -3.19 9.98
C TYR A 235 11.27 -2.23 10.17
N ARG A 236 12.37 -2.72 10.75
CA ARG A 236 13.61 -1.93 10.92
C ARG A 236 14.18 -1.49 9.57
N ALA A 237 14.23 -2.42 8.60
CA ALA A 237 14.72 -2.12 7.25
C ALA A 237 13.87 -1.04 6.56
N PHE A 238 12.54 -1.05 6.78
CA PHE A 238 11.67 0.03 6.34
C PHE A 238 12.04 1.36 6.98
N LEU A 239 12.21 1.41 8.31
CA LEU A 239 12.59 2.62 9.02
C LEU A 239 13.95 3.16 8.55
N ASP A 240 14.92 2.28 8.31
CA ASP A 240 16.26 2.63 7.84
C ASP A 240 16.24 3.21 6.41
N SER A 241 15.20 2.95 5.61
CA SER A 241 15.04 3.56 4.28
C SER A 241 14.98 5.09 4.31
N ARG A 242 14.56 5.69 5.42
CA ARG A 242 14.60 7.13 5.67
C ARG A 242 16.00 7.72 5.50
N LEU A 243 17.02 7.03 5.96
CA LEU A 243 18.41 7.51 5.95
C LEU A 243 18.94 7.76 4.53
N THR A 244 18.42 7.01 3.56
CA THR A 244 18.84 7.10 2.16
C THR A 244 17.97 8.04 1.32
N THR A 245 16.75 8.35 1.76
CA THR A 245 15.77 9.04 0.95
C THR A 245 15.40 10.44 1.47
N GLY A 246 15.67 10.71 2.75
CA GLY A 246 15.30 11.96 3.41
C GLY A 246 13.80 12.13 3.68
N ALA A 247 12.97 11.13 3.37
CA ALA A 247 11.55 11.14 3.69
C ALA A 247 11.34 11.06 5.21
N GLN A 248 10.38 11.82 5.73
CA GLN A 248 10.00 11.72 7.13
C GLN A 248 9.08 10.52 7.32
N ILE A 249 9.36 9.69 8.33
CA ILE A 249 8.53 8.52 8.66
C ILE A 249 7.81 8.79 9.97
N VAL A 250 6.51 8.56 9.94
CA VAL A 250 5.65 8.50 11.13
C VAL A 250 5.09 7.10 11.20
N VAL A 251 5.29 6.43 12.31
CA VAL A 251 4.64 5.17 12.62
C VAL A 251 3.45 5.46 13.52
N PHE A 252 2.33 4.83 13.28
CA PHE A 252 1.18 4.94 14.18
C PHE A 252 0.62 3.57 14.51
N GLU A 253 0.27 3.40 15.77
CA GLU A 253 -0.39 2.20 16.26
C GLU A 253 -1.81 2.13 15.70
N LEU A 254 -2.20 0.98 15.14
CA LEU A 254 -3.56 0.76 14.66
C LEU A 254 -4.53 0.58 15.83
N PRO A 255 -5.74 1.16 15.77
CA PRO A 255 -6.78 0.87 16.73
C PRO A 255 -7.20 -0.60 16.61
N THR A 256 -7.16 -1.31 17.72
CA THR A 256 -7.66 -2.68 17.85
C THR A 256 -8.56 -2.77 19.05
N GLN A 257 -9.59 -3.61 18.98
CA GLN A 257 -10.49 -3.77 20.12
C GLN A 257 -9.72 -4.23 21.36
N LEU A 258 -10.14 -3.69 22.52
CA LEU A 258 -9.50 -3.98 23.80
C LEU A 258 -9.52 -5.48 24.10
N ASP A 259 -10.65 -6.15 23.88
CA ASP A 259 -10.81 -7.58 24.12
C ASP A 259 -9.85 -8.45 23.30
N PHE A 260 -9.39 -7.94 22.18
CA PHE A 260 -8.33 -8.59 21.40
C PHE A 260 -6.96 -8.46 22.07
N ARG A 261 -6.68 -7.30 22.69
CA ARG A 261 -5.43 -7.05 23.43
C ARG A 261 -5.41 -7.77 24.76
N VAL A 262 -6.57 -7.80 25.43
CA VAL A 262 -6.73 -8.34 26.80
C VAL A 262 -7.45 -9.66 26.75
N LYS A 263 -6.71 -10.74 26.57
CA LYS A 263 -7.24 -12.10 26.68
C LYS A 263 -7.69 -12.34 28.13
N LYS A 264 -8.98 -12.15 28.44
CA LYS A 264 -9.65 -12.55 29.69
C LYS A 264 -8.95 -12.24 31.03
N ASP A 265 -7.72 -11.69 31.01
CA ASP A 265 -6.96 -11.27 32.17
C ASP A 265 -6.04 -10.08 31.84
N LEU A 266 -5.64 -9.34 32.84
CA LEU A 266 -4.74 -8.17 32.71
C LEU A 266 -3.36 -8.52 32.12
N SER A 267 -3.02 -9.80 32.00
CA SER A 267 -1.75 -10.23 31.42
C SER A 267 -1.67 -9.95 29.91
N GLY A 268 -2.79 -9.97 29.19
CA GLY A 268 -2.84 -9.70 27.77
C GLY A 268 -2.38 -8.31 27.39
N GLU A 269 -2.81 -7.27 28.10
CA GLU A 269 -2.37 -5.88 27.86
C GLU A 269 -0.87 -5.72 28.15
N LEU A 270 -0.37 -6.33 29.23
CA LEU A 270 1.04 -6.30 29.55
C LEU A 270 1.89 -6.99 28.48
N ILE A 271 1.43 -8.13 27.98
CA ILE A 271 2.09 -8.89 26.92
C ILE A 271 2.08 -8.10 25.62
N TYR A 272 0.94 -7.53 25.22
CA TYR A 272 0.85 -6.65 24.04
C TYR A 272 1.85 -5.51 24.12
N ARG A 273 1.88 -4.85 25.23
CA ARG A 273 2.77 -3.71 25.46
C ARG A 273 4.25 -4.13 25.44
N GLN A 274 4.66 -5.15 26.20
CA GLN A 274 6.06 -5.54 26.33
C GLN A 274 6.60 -6.28 25.09
N LYS A 275 5.79 -7.11 24.44
CA LYS A 275 6.25 -7.96 23.33
C LYS A 275 6.08 -7.31 21.96
N PHE A 276 5.17 -6.36 21.82
CA PHE A 276 4.88 -5.70 20.56
C PHE A 276 5.09 -4.19 20.61
N LEU A 277 4.32 -3.45 21.41
CA LEU A 277 4.26 -2.00 21.33
C LEU A 277 5.59 -1.32 21.72
N GLU A 278 6.17 -1.67 22.86
CA GLU A 278 7.44 -1.07 23.33
C GLU A 278 8.60 -1.35 22.38
N PRO A 279 8.80 -2.58 21.85
CA PRO A 279 9.85 -2.84 20.86
C PRO A 279 9.70 -2.02 19.57
N ILE A 280 8.50 -1.94 18.98
CA ILE A 280 8.31 -1.20 17.73
C ILE A 280 8.44 0.32 17.94
N MET A 281 7.99 0.84 19.09
CA MET A 281 8.16 2.24 19.45
C MET A 281 9.65 2.58 19.63
N ALA A 282 10.38 1.78 20.38
CA ALA A 282 11.82 1.97 20.58
C ALA A 282 12.61 1.90 19.26
N ASP A 283 12.25 0.95 18.38
CA ASP A 283 12.85 0.84 17.05
C ASP A 283 12.58 2.08 16.18
N ALA A 284 11.36 2.62 16.21
CA ALA A 284 10.99 3.84 15.48
C ALA A 284 11.78 5.06 16.00
N GLU A 285 11.73 5.29 17.31
CA GLU A 285 12.36 6.45 17.95
C GLU A 285 13.89 6.44 17.80
N SER A 286 14.53 5.27 17.98
CA SER A 286 15.99 5.12 17.81
C SER A 286 16.47 5.43 16.39
N ARG A 287 15.60 5.28 15.39
CA ARG A 287 15.85 5.60 13.99
C ARG A 287 15.32 6.97 13.57
N GLY A 288 14.83 7.76 14.55
CA GLY A 288 14.36 9.13 14.35
C GLY A 288 13.03 9.22 13.60
N ALA A 289 12.23 8.16 13.56
CA ALA A 289 10.83 8.21 13.16
C ALA A 289 9.98 8.66 14.36
N LEU A 290 8.87 9.34 14.08
CA LEU A 290 7.89 9.63 15.12
C LEU A 290 7.00 8.41 15.33
N PHE A 291 6.59 8.19 16.59
CA PHE A 291 5.62 7.13 16.91
C PHE A 291 4.38 7.73 17.57
N TRP A 292 3.19 7.49 16.97
CA TRP A 292 1.91 7.94 17.52
C TRP A 292 1.16 6.77 18.15
N ARG A 293 0.90 6.89 19.43
CA ARG A 293 0.14 5.90 20.19
C ARG A 293 -1.36 6.19 20.10
N THR A 294 -2.14 5.20 19.73
CA THR A 294 -3.61 5.30 19.71
C THR A 294 -4.26 4.81 21.01
N GLY A 295 -3.50 4.22 21.92
CA GLY A 295 -4.01 3.58 23.13
C GLY A 295 -4.98 4.46 23.95
N GLN A 296 -4.67 5.73 24.08
CA GLN A 296 -5.52 6.66 24.84
C GLN A 296 -6.85 6.98 24.13
N ILE A 297 -6.83 7.05 22.78
CA ILE A 297 -8.02 7.35 21.96
C ILE A 297 -9.00 6.19 21.97
N LEU A 298 -8.51 4.96 22.00
CA LEU A 298 -9.34 3.76 21.97
C LEU A 298 -10.33 3.70 23.15
N TYR A 299 -9.97 4.29 24.29
CA TYR A 299 -10.83 4.28 25.46
C TYR A 299 -11.80 5.45 25.52
N GLU A 300 -11.40 6.59 24.96
CA GLU A 300 -12.12 7.86 25.15
C GLU A 300 -12.92 8.27 23.90
N VAL A 301 -12.47 7.89 22.68
CA VAL A 301 -12.96 8.48 21.44
C VAL A 301 -13.46 7.45 20.42
N ILE A 302 -12.98 6.20 20.48
CA ILE A 302 -13.37 5.11 19.57
C ILE A 302 -14.05 3.99 20.36
N PRO A 303 -15.35 4.11 20.66
CA PRO A 303 -16.09 3.10 21.38
C PRO A 303 -16.29 1.81 20.53
N LEU A 304 -16.71 0.74 21.19
CA LEU A 304 -16.82 -0.59 20.57
C LEU A 304 -17.70 -0.61 19.31
N ASP A 305 -18.78 0.17 19.30
CA ASP A 305 -19.69 0.29 18.16
C ASP A 305 -19.10 1.03 16.94
N HIS A 306 -17.87 1.53 17.06
CA HIS A 306 -17.09 2.13 15.97
C HIS A 306 -16.19 1.13 15.24
N PHE A 307 -16.23 -0.14 15.63
CA PHE A 307 -15.52 -1.22 14.93
C PHE A 307 -16.46 -2.00 14.02
N ALA A 308 -15.96 -2.46 12.87
CA ALA A 308 -16.62 -3.42 12.00
C ALA A 308 -16.30 -4.86 12.42
N ASP A 309 -15.07 -5.09 12.88
CA ASP A 309 -14.60 -6.34 13.46
C ASP A 309 -13.49 -6.05 14.51
N TRP A 310 -12.73 -7.04 14.93
CA TRP A 310 -11.72 -6.88 16.00
C TRP A 310 -10.56 -5.94 15.65
N GLN A 311 -10.28 -5.67 14.36
CA GLN A 311 -9.16 -4.84 13.92
C GLN A 311 -9.54 -3.76 12.91
N HIS A 312 -10.72 -3.83 12.31
CA HIS A 312 -11.15 -2.83 11.34
C HIS A 312 -12.22 -1.94 11.92
N LEU A 313 -12.09 -0.66 11.67
CA LEU A 313 -13.09 0.33 12.02
C LEU A 313 -14.26 0.30 11.02
N ASN A 314 -15.47 0.59 11.51
CA ASN A 314 -16.59 0.91 10.65
C ASN A 314 -16.48 2.36 10.14
N ARG A 315 -17.47 2.82 9.36
CA ARG A 315 -17.45 4.18 8.79
C ARG A 315 -17.30 5.27 9.84
N ARG A 316 -17.94 5.13 11.02
CA ARG A 316 -17.87 6.12 12.10
C ARG A 316 -16.49 6.13 12.74
N GLY A 317 -15.97 4.96 13.07
CA GLY A 317 -14.63 4.83 13.65
C GLY A 317 -13.54 5.36 12.72
N LYS A 318 -13.64 5.07 11.43
CA LYS A 318 -12.74 5.58 10.40
C LYS A 318 -12.73 7.11 10.34
N ASP A 319 -13.88 7.77 10.34
CA ASP A 319 -13.94 9.24 10.30
C ASP A 319 -13.26 9.84 11.54
N VAL A 320 -13.60 9.33 12.72
CA VAL A 320 -12.99 9.77 13.99
C VAL A 320 -11.48 9.57 13.98
N PHE A 321 -11.00 8.39 13.58
CA PHE A 321 -9.59 8.06 13.57
C PHE A 321 -8.80 8.89 12.54
N SER A 322 -9.34 9.03 11.34
CA SER A 322 -8.70 9.82 10.28
C SER A 322 -8.58 11.29 10.66
N ARG A 323 -9.61 11.88 11.27
CA ARG A 323 -9.55 13.26 11.78
C ARG A 323 -8.55 13.42 12.91
N TRP A 324 -8.45 12.44 13.79
CA TRP A 324 -7.42 12.45 14.83
C TRP A 324 -6.00 12.42 14.22
N LEU A 325 -5.74 11.57 13.22
CA LEU A 325 -4.45 11.55 12.50
C LEU A 325 -4.13 12.94 11.90
N GLY A 326 -5.12 13.62 11.34
CA GLY A 326 -4.97 14.97 10.81
C GLY A 326 -4.61 16.00 11.89
N GLN A 327 -5.24 15.90 13.05
CA GLN A 327 -4.95 16.77 14.21
C GLN A 327 -3.55 16.52 14.78
N GLN A 328 -3.14 15.25 14.88
CA GLN A 328 -1.79 14.88 15.32
C GLN A 328 -0.74 15.40 14.34
N LEU A 329 -0.94 15.23 13.04
CA LEU A 329 -0.03 15.77 12.04
C LEU A 329 0.10 17.29 12.16
N ALA A 330 -1.02 18.01 12.31
CA ALA A 330 -1.00 19.46 12.50
C ALA A 330 -0.19 19.86 13.76
N GLN A 331 -0.39 19.13 14.86
CA GLN A 331 0.35 19.37 16.11
C GLN A 331 1.85 19.18 15.95
N GLU A 332 2.29 18.08 15.30
CA GLU A 332 3.71 17.81 15.10
C GLU A 332 4.36 18.81 14.13
N VAL A 333 3.62 19.31 13.15
CA VAL A 333 4.08 20.38 12.26
C VAL A 333 4.18 21.71 13.02
N GLN A 334 3.21 22.07 13.85
CA GLN A 334 3.27 23.27 14.71
C GLN A 334 4.43 23.24 15.70
N GLN A 335 4.80 22.07 16.20
CA GLN A 335 5.94 21.85 17.08
C GLN A 335 7.28 21.80 16.32
N GLY A 336 7.28 21.89 15.01
CA GLY A 336 8.48 21.82 14.17
C GLY A 336 9.13 20.45 14.07
N LYS A 337 8.44 19.39 14.53
CA LYS A 337 8.93 18.00 14.46
C LYS A 337 8.73 17.38 13.07
N LEU A 338 7.74 17.83 12.30
CA LEU A 338 7.48 17.43 10.93
C LEU A 338 7.46 18.64 9.99
N LYS A 339 7.86 18.41 8.74
CA LYS A 339 7.84 19.41 7.69
C LYS A 339 7.00 18.91 6.52
N VAL A 340 5.98 19.65 6.13
CA VAL A 340 5.10 19.35 5.00
C VAL A 340 5.43 20.24 3.80
N ARG A 341 6.14 21.34 4.03
CA ARG A 341 6.57 22.33 3.01
C ARG A 341 8.09 22.36 2.85
#